data_04bf4a3c1f227a1d99166d67b37779e8
#
_entry.id   04bf4a3c1f227a1d99166d67b37779e8
#
_cell.length_a   1.000
_cell.length_b   1.000
_cell.length_c   1.000
_cell.angle_alpha   90.00
_cell.angle_beta   90.00
_cell.angle_gamma   90.00
#
_symmetry.space_group_name_H-M   'P 1'
#
loop_
_entity.id
_entity.type
_entity.pdbx_description
1 polymer ?
#
loop_
_entity_poly.entity_id
_entity_poly.type
_entity_poly.pdbx_seq_one_letter_code
_entity_poly.pdbx_strand_id
1 'polypeptide(L)'
;MREKIRANIMIAIICFILGFMLVTQFRSTEKSGSAITSLQRVQELTAQLKSLMDEKEKLQGEVKELRNRLTEYENSASKISGVTEAMKKELLRARMVAGLVEGYGPGITITLDDSNVPRQPGEDPNLFLIHDEDILKVVNELFAAGAEAVSVNGQRIIATTEIRCVGPTIIINSIRMAPPFTIDAIGDPEYLESSMKMRGGIIESLQVFGIQVSIKKQEKIYMPAYTGPIQFKYFVPEKAGE
;
A
#
# COMPACT_ATOMS: atom_id res chain seq x y z
N MET A 1 -12.66 41.52 71.29
CA MET A 1 -11.71 40.49 70.81
C MET A 1 -12.33 39.40 69.94
N ARG A 2 -13.49 38.88 70.30
CA ARG A 2 -14.20 37.81 69.50
C ARG A 2 -14.67 38.21 68.10
N GLU A 3 -15.09 39.44 67.87
CA GLU A 3 -15.52 39.90 66.54
C GLU A 3 -14.38 40.04 65.53
N LYS A 4 -13.20 40.51 65.96
CA LYS A 4 -12.01 40.60 65.06
C LYS A 4 -11.52 39.21 64.63
N ILE A 5 -11.63 38.21 65.51
CA ILE A 5 -11.23 36.83 65.23
C ILE A 5 -12.22 36.24 64.20
N ARG A 6 -13.54 36.48 64.29
CA ARG A 6 -14.57 36.03 63.33
C ARG A 6 -14.38 36.66 61.98
N ALA A 7 -14.05 37.96 61.92
CA ALA A 7 -13.77 38.65 60.66
C ALA A 7 -12.54 38.10 59.94
N ASN A 8 -11.45 37.82 60.68
CA ASN A 8 -10.25 37.27 60.11
C ASN A 8 -10.45 35.81 59.64
N ILE A 9 -11.27 35.02 60.31
CA ILE A 9 -11.63 33.66 59.85
C ILE A 9 -12.46 33.71 58.55
N MET A 10 -13.43 34.60 58.41
CA MET A 10 -14.19 34.80 57.22
C MET A 10 -13.33 35.21 56.02
N ILE A 11 -12.39 36.11 56.22
CA ILE A 11 -11.43 36.55 55.18
C ILE A 11 -10.57 35.37 54.75
N ALA A 12 -10.06 34.56 55.67
CA ALA A 12 -9.24 33.40 55.39
C ALA A 12 -10.02 32.35 54.56
N ILE A 13 -11.28 32.11 54.89
CA ILE A 13 -12.17 31.20 54.12
C ILE A 13 -12.39 31.73 52.70
N ILE A 14 -12.65 33.01 52.54
CA ILE A 14 -12.87 33.63 51.21
C ILE A 14 -11.58 33.51 50.37
N CYS A 15 -10.40 33.80 50.95
CA CYS A 15 -9.13 33.66 50.24
C CYS A 15 -8.84 32.21 49.87
N PHE A 16 -9.17 31.26 50.74
CA PHE A 16 -9.04 29.83 50.43
C PHE A 16 -9.91 29.39 49.26
N ILE A 17 -11.19 29.81 49.26
CA ILE A 17 -12.15 29.49 48.15
C ILE A 17 -11.67 30.12 46.85
N LEU A 18 -11.23 31.38 46.89
CA LEU A 18 -10.70 32.04 45.69
C LEU A 18 -9.43 31.36 45.15
N GLY A 19 -8.49 31.01 46.06
CA GLY A 19 -7.28 30.28 45.68
C GLY A 19 -7.60 28.90 45.10
N PHE A 20 -8.56 28.18 45.69
CA PHE A 20 -9.01 26.88 45.16
C PHE A 20 -9.69 27.02 43.79
N MET A 21 -10.53 28.04 43.58
CA MET A 21 -11.13 28.33 42.28
C MET A 21 -10.09 28.66 41.22
N LEU A 22 -9.12 29.46 41.52
CA LEU A 22 -8.00 29.78 40.60
C LEU A 22 -7.22 28.53 40.21
N VAL A 23 -6.85 27.66 41.16
CA VAL A 23 -6.13 26.42 40.85
C VAL A 23 -6.98 25.48 39.97
N THR A 24 -8.27 25.36 40.27
CA THR A 24 -9.18 24.50 39.44
C THR A 24 -9.38 25.06 38.05
N GLN A 25 -9.47 26.40 37.87
CA GLN A 25 -9.55 27.05 36.57
C GLN A 25 -8.25 26.85 35.76
N PHE A 26 -7.09 27.05 36.38
CA PHE A 26 -5.79 26.80 35.71
C PHE A 26 -5.69 25.36 35.22
N ARG A 27 -6.04 24.38 36.05
CA ARG A 27 -6.01 22.95 35.71
C ARG A 27 -7.02 22.59 34.61
N SER A 28 -8.18 23.24 34.57
CA SER A 28 -9.19 23.05 33.53
C SER A 28 -8.76 23.64 32.20
N THR A 29 -8.12 24.82 32.21
CA THR A 29 -7.63 25.50 31.00
C THR A 29 -6.47 24.74 30.36
N GLU A 30 -5.57 24.18 31.18
CA GLU A 30 -4.43 23.38 30.70
C GLU A 30 -4.90 22.09 30.00
N LYS A 31 -5.90 21.39 30.54
CA LYS A 31 -6.51 20.21 29.92
C LYS A 31 -7.31 20.54 28.64
N SER A 32 -8.04 21.63 28.62
CA SER A 32 -8.85 22.03 27.49
C SER A 32 -7.99 22.57 26.32
N GLY A 33 -6.93 23.34 26.63
CA GLY A 33 -5.99 23.83 25.62
C GLY A 33 -5.25 22.71 24.89
N SER A 34 -4.82 21.69 25.61
CA SER A 34 -4.14 20.52 25.02
C SER A 34 -5.03 19.71 24.08
N ALA A 35 -6.31 19.51 24.44
CA ALA A 35 -7.27 18.76 23.63
C ALA A 35 -7.69 19.51 22.37
N ILE A 36 -7.90 20.83 22.43
CA ILE A 36 -8.25 21.66 21.28
C ILE A 36 -7.08 21.72 20.29
N THR A 37 -5.86 21.89 20.78
CA THR A 37 -4.66 21.92 19.93
C THR A 37 -4.41 20.60 19.24
N SER A 38 -4.69 19.46 19.91
CA SER A 38 -4.57 18.12 19.30
C SER A 38 -5.60 17.88 18.20
N LEU A 39 -6.85 18.31 18.39
CA LEU A 39 -7.91 18.20 17.39
C LEU A 39 -7.62 19.08 16.16
N GLN A 40 -7.17 20.31 16.35
CA GLN A 40 -6.77 21.20 15.26
C GLN A 40 -5.60 20.61 14.46
N ARG A 41 -4.61 20.05 15.15
CA ARG A 41 -3.46 19.42 14.51
C ARG A 41 -3.86 18.18 13.70
N VAL A 42 -4.79 17.37 14.21
CA VAL A 42 -5.36 16.23 13.48
C VAL A 42 -6.11 16.69 12.22
N GLN A 43 -6.92 17.73 12.34
CA GLN A 43 -7.64 18.29 11.18
C GLN A 43 -6.69 18.87 10.14
N GLU A 44 -5.65 19.60 10.56
CA GLU A 44 -4.62 20.12 9.67
C GLU A 44 -3.85 19.01 8.96
N LEU A 45 -3.40 18.00 9.70
CA LEU A 45 -2.71 16.82 9.13
C LEU A 45 -3.61 16.07 8.16
N THR A 46 -4.89 15.92 8.48
CA THR A 46 -5.87 15.26 7.59
C THR A 46 -6.07 16.06 6.31
N ALA A 47 -6.15 17.40 6.40
CA ALA A 47 -6.25 18.27 5.23
C ALA A 47 -4.98 18.23 4.36
N GLN A 48 -3.80 18.24 4.98
CA GLN A 48 -2.51 18.09 4.27
C GLN A 48 -2.41 16.72 3.59
N LEU A 49 -2.82 15.65 4.28
CA LEU A 49 -2.83 14.29 3.74
C LEU A 49 -3.74 14.19 2.53
N LYS A 50 -4.94 14.80 2.61
CA LYS A 50 -5.87 14.85 1.48
C LYS A 50 -5.29 15.63 0.31
N SER A 51 -4.72 16.81 0.53
CA SER A 51 -4.13 17.61 -0.56
C SER A 51 -2.96 16.89 -1.24
N LEU A 52 -2.12 16.16 -0.46
CA LEU A 52 -1.04 15.36 -1.02
C LEU A 52 -1.55 14.14 -1.80
N MET A 53 -2.66 13.54 -1.37
CA MET A 53 -3.31 12.46 -2.12
C MET A 53 -3.88 12.97 -3.44
N ASP A 54 -4.56 14.10 -3.44
CA ASP A 54 -5.11 14.74 -4.64
C ASP A 54 -3.98 15.16 -5.61
N GLU A 55 -2.88 15.71 -5.11
CA GLU A 55 -1.70 16.05 -5.91
C GLU A 55 -1.05 14.79 -6.51
N LYS A 56 -0.90 13.71 -5.71
CA LYS A 56 -0.39 12.44 -6.20
C LYS A 56 -1.27 11.88 -7.32
N GLU A 57 -2.59 11.89 -7.16
CA GLU A 57 -3.53 11.41 -8.18
C GLU A 57 -3.42 12.23 -9.47
N LYS A 58 -3.34 13.56 -9.34
CA LYS A 58 -3.11 14.47 -10.45
C LYS A 58 -1.82 14.15 -11.21
N LEU A 59 -0.70 14.03 -10.49
CA LEU A 59 0.59 13.68 -11.09
C LEU A 59 0.58 12.30 -11.76
N GLN A 60 -0.09 11.32 -11.17
CA GLN A 60 -0.28 10.01 -11.81
C GLN A 60 -1.09 10.13 -13.11
N GLY A 61 -2.13 10.98 -13.13
CA GLY A 61 -2.90 11.30 -14.33
C GLY A 61 -2.04 11.95 -15.42
N GLU A 62 -1.22 12.93 -15.06
CA GLU A 62 -0.29 13.58 -16.00
C GLU A 62 0.75 12.60 -16.57
N VAL A 63 1.31 11.73 -15.73
CA VAL A 63 2.24 10.67 -16.18
C VAL A 63 1.55 9.72 -17.17
N LYS A 64 0.29 9.34 -16.90
CA LYS A 64 -0.49 8.48 -17.81
C LYS A 64 -0.75 9.20 -19.15
N GLU A 65 -1.11 10.46 -19.11
CA GLU A 65 -1.34 11.28 -20.32
C GLU A 65 -0.07 11.43 -21.15
N LEU A 66 1.07 11.76 -20.51
CA LEU A 66 2.36 11.87 -21.19
C LEU A 66 2.79 10.55 -21.84
N ARG A 67 2.54 9.41 -21.19
CA ARG A 67 2.80 8.08 -21.77
C ARG A 67 1.92 7.80 -22.98
N ASN A 68 0.63 8.18 -22.92
CA ASN A 68 -0.29 8.03 -24.04
C ASN A 68 0.15 8.90 -25.24
N ARG A 69 0.52 10.16 -25.00
CA ARG A 69 1.07 11.06 -26.04
C ARG A 69 2.36 10.51 -26.65
N LEU A 70 3.26 9.97 -25.82
CA LEU A 70 4.48 9.33 -26.31
C LEU A 70 4.16 8.17 -27.25
N THR A 71 3.22 7.30 -26.86
CA THR A 71 2.75 6.19 -27.69
C THR A 71 2.12 6.68 -29.00
N GLU A 72 1.39 7.79 -28.97
CA GLU A 72 0.80 8.40 -30.17
C GLU A 72 1.86 8.98 -31.11
N TYR A 73 2.90 9.65 -30.58
CA TYR A 73 4.05 10.12 -31.38
C TYR A 73 4.81 8.96 -32.01
N GLU A 74 5.05 7.88 -31.26
CA GLU A 74 5.70 6.68 -31.79
C GLU A 74 4.86 6.02 -32.89
N ASN A 75 3.53 5.97 -32.74
CA ASN A 75 2.61 5.48 -33.76
C ASN A 75 2.62 6.36 -35.01
N SER A 76 2.73 7.66 -34.85
CA SER A 76 2.74 8.61 -35.96
C SER A 76 4.07 8.58 -36.74
N ALA A 77 5.18 8.46 -36.00
CA ALA A 77 6.52 8.31 -36.62
C ALA A 77 6.65 6.98 -37.38
N SER A 78 5.95 5.92 -36.99
CA SER A 78 6.04 4.58 -37.56
C SER A 78 5.41 4.47 -38.96
N LYS A 79 4.56 5.44 -39.39
CA LYS A 79 3.92 5.42 -40.69
C LYS A 79 4.88 5.67 -41.88
N ILE A 80 6.15 5.98 -41.61
CA ILE A 80 7.10 6.50 -42.62
C ILE A 80 8.06 5.43 -43.17
N SER A 81 8.28 4.25 -42.54
CA SER A 81 9.07 3.15 -43.12
C SER A 81 8.89 1.80 -42.43
N GLY A 82 9.08 0.69 -43.14
CA GLY A 82 8.93 -0.68 -42.61
C GLY A 82 9.96 -1.05 -41.50
N VAL A 83 11.10 -0.37 -41.41
CA VAL A 83 12.09 -0.51 -40.35
C VAL A 83 11.51 -0.01 -39.01
N THR A 84 10.67 1.01 -39.07
CA THR A 84 10.04 1.60 -37.90
C THR A 84 9.01 0.66 -37.26
N GLU A 85 8.35 -0.18 -38.02
CA GLU A 85 7.37 -1.16 -37.49
C GLU A 85 8.05 -2.26 -36.68
N ALA A 86 9.21 -2.76 -37.14
CA ALA A 86 10.00 -3.72 -36.37
C ALA A 86 10.50 -3.14 -35.03
N MET A 87 11.02 -1.90 -35.07
CA MET A 87 11.46 -1.19 -33.87
C MET A 87 10.32 -0.94 -32.89
N LYS A 88 9.13 -0.58 -33.38
CA LYS A 88 7.94 -0.40 -32.56
C LYS A 88 7.50 -1.70 -31.87
N LYS A 89 7.53 -2.82 -32.58
CA LYS A 89 7.22 -4.14 -32.01
C LYS A 89 8.20 -4.51 -30.90
N GLU A 90 9.50 -4.26 -31.12
CA GLU A 90 10.52 -4.54 -30.12
C GLU A 90 10.42 -3.62 -28.91
N LEU A 91 10.15 -2.33 -29.11
CA LEU A 91 9.88 -1.39 -28.01
C LEU A 91 8.66 -1.80 -27.19
N LEU A 92 7.55 -2.19 -27.84
CA LEU A 92 6.37 -2.69 -27.15
C LEU A 92 6.72 -3.92 -26.31
N ARG A 93 7.45 -4.88 -26.89
CA ARG A 93 7.90 -6.08 -26.20
C ARG A 93 8.77 -5.73 -24.97
N ALA A 94 9.73 -4.83 -25.12
CA ALA A 94 10.57 -4.37 -24.02
C ALA A 94 9.74 -3.70 -22.91
N ARG A 95 8.75 -2.88 -23.26
CA ARG A 95 7.82 -2.27 -22.32
C ARG A 95 6.91 -3.29 -21.62
N MET A 96 6.47 -4.35 -22.32
CA MET A 96 5.70 -5.44 -21.71
C MET A 96 6.54 -6.18 -20.66
N VAL A 97 7.79 -6.53 -20.99
CA VAL A 97 8.72 -7.17 -20.05
C VAL A 97 9.01 -6.28 -18.85
N ALA A 98 9.15 -4.97 -19.07
CA ALA A 98 9.33 -4.01 -17.98
C ALA A 98 8.06 -3.73 -17.15
N GLY A 99 6.91 -4.31 -17.50
CA GLY A 99 5.63 -4.09 -16.82
C GLY A 99 5.00 -2.71 -17.03
N LEU A 100 5.42 -1.98 -18.07
CA LEU A 100 4.96 -0.60 -18.38
C LEU A 100 3.73 -0.55 -19.27
N VAL A 101 3.18 -1.70 -19.65
CA VAL A 101 1.99 -1.84 -20.49
C VAL A 101 0.90 -2.55 -19.70
N GLU A 102 -0.30 -1.99 -19.76
CA GLU A 102 -1.50 -2.66 -19.27
C GLU A 102 -1.96 -3.73 -20.27
N GLY A 103 -2.66 -4.73 -19.79
CA GLY A 103 -3.16 -5.79 -20.63
C GLY A 103 -4.15 -6.69 -19.90
N TYR A 104 -4.54 -7.75 -20.55
CA TYR A 104 -5.39 -8.78 -19.95
C TYR A 104 -5.04 -10.15 -20.52
N GLY A 105 -5.29 -11.18 -19.72
CA GLY A 105 -5.07 -12.57 -20.09
C GLY A 105 -5.76 -13.53 -19.12
N PRO A 106 -5.72 -14.82 -19.42
CA PRO A 106 -6.17 -15.85 -18.50
C PRO A 106 -5.21 -15.95 -17.29
N GLY A 107 -5.70 -16.50 -16.19
CA GLY A 107 -4.86 -16.68 -15.00
C GLY A 107 -5.64 -17.02 -13.76
N ILE A 108 -5.08 -16.65 -12.59
CA ILE A 108 -5.71 -16.84 -11.30
C ILE A 108 -5.74 -15.56 -10.48
N THR A 109 -6.79 -15.43 -9.66
CA THR A 109 -6.87 -14.44 -8.59
C THR A 109 -6.79 -15.15 -7.25
N ILE A 110 -5.84 -14.76 -6.41
CA ILE A 110 -5.67 -15.23 -5.03
C ILE A 110 -6.11 -14.10 -4.11
N THR A 111 -7.03 -14.42 -3.19
CA THR A 111 -7.40 -13.49 -2.11
C THR A 111 -6.87 -14.04 -0.80
N LEU A 112 -6.11 -13.22 -0.09
CA LEU A 112 -5.58 -13.50 1.24
C LEU A 112 -6.22 -12.55 2.24
N ASP A 113 -6.72 -13.10 3.35
CA ASP A 113 -7.25 -12.30 4.45
C ASP A 113 -6.75 -12.86 5.79
N ASP A 114 -6.64 -12.01 6.80
CA ASP A 114 -6.17 -12.38 8.12
C ASP A 114 -7.00 -13.53 8.72
N SER A 115 -6.40 -14.24 9.66
CA SER A 115 -7.06 -15.34 10.34
C SER A 115 -8.26 -14.85 11.17
N ASN A 116 -9.39 -15.55 11.04
CA ASN A 116 -10.57 -15.37 11.88
C ASN A 116 -10.66 -16.39 13.03
N VAL A 117 -9.64 -17.24 13.21
CA VAL A 117 -9.61 -18.25 14.25
C VAL A 117 -9.40 -17.58 15.61
N PRO A 118 -10.20 -17.96 16.63
CA PRO A 118 -9.99 -17.45 18.00
C PRO A 118 -8.60 -17.86 18.53
N ARG A 119 -7.82 -16.88 18.97
CA ARG A 119 -6.47 -17.09 19.51
C ARG A 119 -6.52 -17.68 20.91
N GLN A 120 -5.57 -18.56 21.22
CA GLN A 120 -5.41 -19.10 22.57
C GLN A 120 -4.51 -18.17 23.40
N PRO A 121 -4.67 -18.13 24.75
CA PRO A 121 -3.79 -17.35 25.60
C PRO A 121 -2.32 -17.82 25.46
N GLY A 122 -1.44 -16.90 25.11
CA GLY A 122 0.00 -17.15 24.95
C GLY A 122 0.47 -17.35 23.49
N GLU A 123 -0.43 -17.39 22.52
CA GLU A 123 -0.05 -17.39 21.10
C GLU A 123 0.38 -15.99 20.62
N ASP A 124 1.41 -15.95 19.78
CA ASP A 124 1.84 -14.69 19.17
C ASP A 124 0.77 -14.18 18.18
N PRO A 125 0.20 -13.00 18.40
CA PRO A 125 -0.79 -12.40 17.50
C PRO A 125 -0.32 -12.28 16.06
N ASN A 126 0.97 -12.11 15.83
CA ASN A 126 1.53 -11.90 14.50
C ASN A 126 1.42 -13.14 13.59
N LEU A 127 1.34 -14.34 14.16
CA LEU A 127 1.17 -15.58 13.39
C LEU A 127 -0.18 -15.68 12.65
N PHE A 128 -1.15 -14.87 13.07
CA PHE A 128 -2.51 -14.86 12.53
C PHE A 128 -2.77 -13.71 11.55
N LEU A 129 -1.75 -12.92 11.25
CA LEU A 129 -1.79 -11.78 10.34
C LEU A 129 -0.93 -12.06 9.11
N ILE A 130 -1.31 -11.46 7.99
CA ILE A 130 -0.53 -11.52 6.75
C ILE A 130 0.62 -10.52 6.84
N HIS A 131 1.83 -10.99 6.53
CA HIS A 131 3.04 -10.21 6.47
C HIS A 131 3.54 -9.98 5.04
N ASP A 132 4.45 -9.03 4.89
CA ASP A 132 5.11 -8.74 3.61
C ASP A 132 5.84 -9.95 3.03
N GLU A 133 6.46 -10.77 3.89
CA GLU A 133 7.12 -12.01 3.46
C GLU A 133 6.13 -13.03 2.88
N ASP A 134 4.88 -13.07 3.34
CA ASP A 134 3.85 -13.97 2.83
C ASP A 134 3.45 -13.56 1.41
N ILE A 135 3.18 -12.26 1.22
CA ILE A 135 2.90 -11.70 -0.11
C ILE A 135 4.08 -11.96 -1.05
N LEU A 136 5.31 -11.72 -0.58
CA LEU A 136 6.53 -11.93 -1.37
C LEU A 136 6.70 -13.39 -1.77
N LYS A 137 6.46 -14.33 -0.85
CA LYS A 137 6.51 -15.78 -1.13
C LYS A 137 5.48 -16.18 -2.18
N VAL A 138 4.22 -15.71 -2.04
CA VAL A 138 3.16 -15.99 -3.02
C VAL A 138 3.51 -15.42 -4.40
N VAL A 139 4.01 -14.19 -4.48
CA VAL A 139 4.45 -13.57 -5.75
C VAL A 139 5.59 -14.37 -6.38
N ASN A 140 6.58 -14.80 -5.59
CA ASN A 140 7.70 -15.59 -6.09
C ASN A 140 7.25 -16.97 -6.60
N GLU A 141 6.34 -17.64 -5.90
CA GLU A 141 5.77 -18.93 -6.35
C GLU A 141 4.98 -18.75 -7.64
N LEU A 142 4.23 -17.67 -7.81
CA LEU A 142 3.52 -17.36 -9.04
C LEU A 142 4.49 -17.18 -10.21
N PHE A 143 5.59 -16.45 -10.04
CA PHE A 143 6.61 -16.33 -11.07
C PHE A 143 7.33 -17.64 -11.34
N ALA A 144 7.64 -18.44 -10.32
CA ALA A 144 8.21 -19.78 -10.48
C ALA A 144 7.27 -20.73 -11.24
N ALA A 145 5.96 -20.57 -11.06
CA ALA A 145 4.92 -21.29 -11.80
C ALA A 145 4.67 -20.71 -13.22
N GLY A 146 5.46 -19.74 -13.68
CA GLY A 146 5.39 -19.21 -15.04
C GLY A 146 4.37 -18.08 -15.22
N ALA A 147 4.00 -17.36 -14.16
CA ALA A 147 3.20 -16.15 -14.32
C ALA A 147 3.97 -15.10 -15.15
N GLU A 148 3.31 -14.58 -16.18
CA GLU A 148 3.85 -13.56 -17.08
C GLU A 148 3.73 -12.14 -16.48
N ALA A 149 2.74 -11.94 -15.61
CA ALA A 149 2.48 -10.68 -14.94
C ALA A 149 1.72 -10.92 -13.63
N VAL A 150 2.10 -10.17 -12.59
CA VAL A 150 1.46 -10.22 -11.27
C VAL A 150 1.14 -8.82 -10.79
N SER A 151 0.00 -8.65 -10.11
CA SER A 151 -0.34 -7.43 -9.36
C SER A 151 -0.91 -7.78 -7.99
N VAL A 152 -0.76 -6.86 -7.03
CA VAL A 152 -1.34 -6.97 -5.69
C VAL A 152 -2.20 -5.74 -5.45
N ASN A 153 -3.48 -5.92 -5.19
CA ASN A 153 -4.48 -4.84 -5.06
C ASN A 153 -4.35 -3.79 -6.20
N GLY A 154 -4.17 -4.26 -7.45
CA GLY A 154 -4.01 -3.40 -8.61
C GLY A 154 -2.63 -2.74 -8.74
N GLN A 155 -1.66 -3.06 -7.88
CA GLN A 155 -0.28 -2.60 -8.02
C GLN A 155 0.55 -3.61 -8.79
N ARG A 156 0.98 -3.23 -10.01
CA ARG A 156 1.83 -4.08 -10.86
C ARG A 156 3.16 -4.36 -10.18
N ILE A 157 3.52 -5.63 -10.10
CA ILE A 157 4.82 -6.08 -9.60
C ILE A 157 5.85 -6.03 -10.73
N ILE A 158 6.97 -5.38 -10.48
CA ILE A 158 8.14 -5.29 -11.36
C ILE A 158 9.42 -5.51 -10.56
N ALA A 159 10.56 -5.55 -11.22
CA ALA A 159 11.85 -5.82 -10.58
C ALA A 159 12.24 -4.83 -9.45
N THR A 160 11.68 -3.63 -9.46
CA THR A 160 11.95 -2.59 -8.46
C THR A 160 10.81 -2.37 -7.47
N THR A 161 9.80 -3.25 -7.47
CA THR A 161 8.68 -3.18 -6.53
C THR A 161 9.15 -3.51 -5.11
N GLU A 162 8.94 -2.60 -4.18
CA GLU A 162 9.06 -2.89 -2.76
C GLU A 162 7.78 -3.51 -2.20
N ILE A 163 7.95 -4.54 -1.36
CA ILE A 163 6.89 -5.14 -0.54
C ILE A 163 7.42 -5.17 0.88
N ARG A 164 6.81 -4.40 1.81
CA ARG A 164 7.31 -4.30 3.19
C ARG A 164 6.21 -3.98 4.19
N CYS A 165 6.31 -4.53 5.39
CA CYS A 165 5.45 -4.18 6.51
C CYS A 165 5.73 -2.79 7.05
N VAL A 166 4.67 -2.03 7.35
CA VAL A 166 4.73 -0.76 8.09
C VAL A 166 3.60 -0.74 9.10
N GLY A 167 3.90 -1.19 10.31
CA GLY A 167 2.89 -1.46 11.32
C GLY A 167 1.89 -2.53 10.85
N PRO A 168 0.58 -2.33 11.02
CA PRO A 168 -0.45 -3.31 10.66
C PRO A 168 -0.80 -3.29 9.16
N THR A 169 0.04 -2.70 8.32
CA THR A 169 -0.21 -2.55 6.88
C THR A 169 1.03 -2.91 6.08
N ILE A 170 0.83 -3.28 4.81
CA ILE A 170 1.89 -3.57 3.85
C ILE A 170 1.95 -2.44 2.83
N ILE A 171 3.16 -1.98 2.52
CA ILE A 171 3.42 -1.01 1.44
C ILE A 171 3.91 -1.78 0.22
N ILE A 172 3.26 -1.50 -0.93
CA ILE A 172 3.62 -2.01 -2.24
C ILE A 172 3.62 -0.83 -3.22
N ASN A 173 4.70 -0.59 -3.93
CA ASN A 173 4.88 0.56 -4.83
C ASN A 173 4.54 1.90 -4.14
N SER A 174 5.00 2.08 -2.91
CA SER A 174 4.73 3.26 -2.06
C SER A 174 3.26 3.48 -1.71
N ILE A 175 2.38 2.50 -1.98
CA ILE A 175 0.97 2.52 -1.61
C ILE A 175 0.74 1.60 -0.42
N ARG A 176 0.13 2.16 0.64
CA ARG A 176 -0.21 1.43 1.86
C ARG A 176 -1.51 0.66 1.68
N MET A 177 -1.50 -0.61 2.05
CA MET A 177 -2.62 -1.55 1.92
C MET A 177 -2.82 -2.33 3.20
N ALA A 178 -4.06 -2.76 3.42
CA ALA A 178 -4.45 -3.66 4.50
C ALA A 178 -5.20 -4.86 3.91
N PRO A 179 -5.32 -5.98 4.65
CA PRO A 179 -6.14 -7.11 4.23
C PRO A 179 -7.60 -6.69 3.94
N PRO A 180 -8.29 -7.37 3.02
CA PRO A 180 -7.81 -8.49 2.22
C PRO A 180 -6.89 -8.06 1.07
N PHE A 181 -5.88 -8.91 0.76
CA PHE A 181 -5.00 -8.72 -0.38
C PHE A 181 -5.49 -9.55 -1.57
N THR A 182 -5.70 -8.90 -2.69
CA THR A 182 -6.06 -9.54 -3.96
C THR A 182 -4.81 -9.59 -4.85
N ILE A 183 -4.33 -10.80 -5.15
CA ILE A 183 -3.17 -11.04 -5.98
C ILE A 183 -3.67 -11.62 -7.30
N ASP A 184 -3.50 -10.86 -8.38
CA ASP A 184 -3.84 -11.28 -9.73
C ASP A 184 -2.59 -11.71 -10.47
N ALA A 185 -2.65 -12.86 -11.13
CA ALA A 185 -1.56 -13.41 -11.94
C ALA A 185 -2.07 -13.84 -13.31
N ILE A 186 -1.43 -13.37 -14.38
CA ILE A 186 -1.66 -13.81 -15.75
C ILE A 186 -0.70 -14.95 -16.07
N GLY A 187 -1.20 -16.02 -16.66
CA GLY A 187 -0.46 -17.23 -17.04
C GLY A 187 -1.42 -18.39 -17.30
N ASP A 188 -0.90 -19.61 -17.40
CA ASP A 188 -1.74 -20.81 -17.50
C ASP A 188 -2.52 -21.04 -16.20
N PRO A 189 -3.87 -20.93 -16.18
CA PRO A 189 -4.64 -21.00 -14.94
C PRO A 189 -4.55 -22.35 -14.24
N GLU A 190 -4.42 -23.47 -14.99
CA GLU A 190 -4.35 -24.81 -14.43
C GLU A 190 -2.99 -25.03 -13.75
N TYR A 191 -1.93 -24.58 -14.41
CA TYR A 191 -0.59 -24.71 -13.88
C TYR A 191 -0.36 -23.80 -12.66
N LEU A 192 -0.79 -22.54 -12.74
CA LEU A 192 -0.71 -21.60 -11.62
C LEU A 192 -1.49 -22.11 -10.40
N GLU A 193 -2.74 -22.55 -10.58
CA GLU A 193 -3.54 -23.07 -9.46
C GLU A 193 -2.92 -24.32 -8.83
N SER A 194 -2.48 -25.27 -9.66
CA SER A 194 -1.88 -26.53 -9.17
C SER A 194 -0.58 -26.28 -8.40
N SER A 195 0.24 -25.34 -8.86
CA SER A 195 1.47 -24.92 -8.20
C SER A 195 1.19 -24.30 -6.83
N MET A 196 0.21 -23.39 -6.75
CA MET A 196 -0.19 -22.77 -5.48
C MET A 196 -0.75 -23.77 -4.47
N LYS A 197 -1.42 -24.84 -4.93
CA LYS A 197 -2.01 -25.89 -4.08
C LYS A 197 -1.05 -27.05 -3.79
N MET A 198 0.22 -26.92 -4.12
CA MET A 198 1.23 -27.96 -3.85
C MET A 198 1.35 -28.22 -2.34
N ARG A 199 1.49 -29.49 -1.97
CA ARG A 199 1.71 -29.92 -0.58
C ARG A 199 3.04 -29.37 -0.05
N GLY A 200 3.03 -28.84 1.16
CA GLY A 200 4.18 -28.15 1.76
C GLY A 200 4.45 -26.76 1.18
N GLY A 201 3.58 -26.27 0.29
CA GLY A 201 3.70 -24.95 -0.33
C GLY A 201 3.24 -23.80 0.59
N ILE A 202 3.37 -22.58 0.07
CA ILE A 202 3.06 -21.37 0.83
C ILE A 202 1.59 -21.33 1.27
N ILE A 203 0.66 -21.71 0.40
CA ILE A 203 -0.78 -21.68 0.72
C ILE A 203 -1.12 -22.59 1.89
N GLU A 204 -0.58 -23.81 1.89
CA GLU A 204 -0.81 -24.76 3.01
C GLU A 204 -0.21 -24.20 4.32
N SER A 205 0.97 -23.60 4.27
CA SER A 205 1.61 -22.99 5.44
C SER A 205 0.80 -21.83 6.02
N LEU A 206 0.21 -21.00 5.18
CA LEU A 206 -0.68 -19.90 5.61
C LEU A 206 -1.95 -20.43 6.27
N GLN A 207 -2.54 -21.48 5.68
CA GLN A 207 -3.77 -22.10 6.20
C GLN A 207 -3.57 -22.77 7.57
N VAL A 208 -2.36 -23.23 7.90
CA VAL A 208 -2.05 -23.78 9.24
C VAL A 208 -2.32 -22.75 10.34
N PHE A 209 -2.07 -21.47 10.08
CA PHE A 209 -2.35 -20.37 11.00
C PHE A 209 -3.76 -19.78 10.85
N GLY A 210 -4.61 -20.41 10.03
CA GLY A 210 -5.98 -19.96 9.80
C GLY A 210 -6.11 -18.74 8.90
N ILE A 211 -5.03 -18.34 8.21
CA ILE A 211 -5.10 -17.30 7.16
C ILE A 211 -6.09 -17.76 6.10
N GLN A 212 -7.02 -16.88 5.76
CA GLN A 212 -8.07 -17.19 4.79
C GLN A 212 -7.49 -17.03 3.38
N VAL A 213 -7.56 -18.11 2.61
CA VAL A 213 -7.04 -18.15 1.24
C VAL A 213 -8.14 -18.61 0.30
N SER A 214 -8.39 -17.83 -0.76
CA SER A 214 -9.27 -18.19 -1.86
C SER A 214 -8.53 -18.07 -3.18
N ILE A 215 -8.58 -19.11 -4.01
CA ILE A 215 -7.97 -19.11 -5.36
C ILE A 215 -9.09 -19.33 -6.38
N LYS A 216 -9.15 -18.46 -7.39
CA LYS A 216 -10.13 -18.52 -8.47
C LYS A 216 -9.44 -18.42 -9.82
N LYS A 217 -9.73 -19.36 -10.73
CA LYS A 217 -9.33 -19.27 -12.14
C LYS A 217 -10.22 -18.27 -12.85
N GLN A 218 -9.65 -17.50 -13.75
CA GLN A 218 -10.35 -16.54 -14.58
C GLN A 218 -9.84 -16.60 -16.02
N GLU A 219 -10.74 -16.50 -16.98
CA GLU A 219 -10.40 -16.45 -18.40
C GLU A 219 -9.84 -15.08 -18.82
N LYS A 220 -10.16 -14.04 -18.04
CA LYS A 220 -9.75 -12.68 -18.34
C LYS A 220 -9.50 -11.87 -17.08
N ILE A 221 -8.23 -11.64 -16.78
CA ILE A 221 -7.75 -10.80 -15.70
C ILE A 221 -7.19 -9.50 -16.33
N TYR A 222 -7.60 -8.35 -15.82
CA TYR A 222 -6.98 -7.08 -16.19
C TYR A 222 -5.71 -6.88 -15.36
N MET A 223 -4.61 -6.63 -16.05
CA MET A 223 -3.31 -6.38 -15.45
C MET A 223 -2.90 -4.92 -15.69
N PRO A 224 -2.81 -4.07 -14.66
CA PRO A 224 -2.44 -2.66 -14.84
C PRO A 224 -0.97 -2.53 -15.24
N ALA A 225 -0.64 -1.40 -15.89
CA ALA A 225 0.74 -0.98 -16.05
C ALA A 225 1.32 -0.46 -14.73
N TYR A 226 2.62 -0.62 -14.54
CA TYR A 226 3.32 0.06 -13.46
C TYR A 226 3.34 1.57 -13.71
N THR A 227 2.93 2.36 -12.71
CA THR A 227 2.78 3.82 -12.82
C THR A 227 3.79 4.59 -11.96
N GLY A 228 4.58 3.90 -11.14
CA GLY A 228 5.60 4.52 -10.31
C GLY A 228 6.81 5.05 -11.10
N PRO A 229 7.69 5.81 -10.46
CA PRO A 229 8.93 6.29 -11.09
C PRO A 229 9.90 5.14 -11.31
N ILE A 230 10.52 5.11 -12.49
CA ILE A 230 11.67 4.24 -12.81
C ILE A 230 12.84 5.17 -13.08
N GLN A 231 13.81 5.20 -12.17
CA GLN A 231 15.00 6.04 -12.30
C GLN A 231 16.26 5.21 -12.07
N PHE A 232 17.15 5.22 -13.04
CA PHE A 232 18.48 4.65 -12.94
C PHE A 232 19.49 5.80 -12.78
N LYS A 233 19.93 6.04 -11.54
CA LYS A 233 20.87 7.11 -11.22
C LYS A 233 22.34 6.65 -11.32
N TYR A 234 22.59 5.40 -11.01
CA TYR A 234 23.93 4.83 -10.89
C TYR A 234 24.18 3.69 -11.87
N PHE A 235 23.14 3.08 -12.41
CA PHE A 235 23.26 2.01 -13.39
C PHE A 235 23.44 2.63 -14.78
N VAL A 236 24.60 2.37 -15.38
CA VAL A 236 24.92 2.77 -16.77
C VAL A 236 25.05 1.49 -17.57
N PRO A 237 24.26 1.29 -18.64
CA PRO A 237 24.40 0.10 -19.47
C PRO A 237 25.78 0.14 -20.18
N GLU A 238 26.44 -1.01 -20.24
CA GLU A 238 27.59 -1.16 -21.09
C GLU A 238 27.15 -1.00 -22.55
N LYS A 239 27.87 -0.17 -23.32
CA LYS A 239 27.54 0.01 -24.74
C LYS A 239 27.63 -1.35 -25.42
N ALA A 240 26.52 -1.83 -25.99
CA ALA A 240 26.54 -3.01 -26.84
C ALA A 240 27.45 -2.71 -28.05
N GLY A 241 28.64 -3.28 -28.01
CA GLY A 241 29.64 -3.38 -29.05
C GLY A 241 29.82 -2.16 -29.99
N GLU A 242 30.96 -1.47 -29.86
CA GLU A 242 31.60 -0.92 -31.05
C GLU A 242 32.18 -2.07 -31.89
#